data_c6e5699b7a5ededca4aa3c66093de33d
#
_entry.id   c6e5699b7a5ededca4aa3c66093de33d
#
_cell.length_a   1.000
_cell.length_b   1.000
_cell.length_c   1.000
_cell.angle_alpha   90.00
_cell.angle_beta   90.00
_cell.angle_gamma   90.00
#
_symmetry.space_group_name_H-M   'P 1'
#
loop_
_entity.id
_entity.type
_entity.pdbx_description
1 polymer ?
#
loop_
_entity_poly.entity_id
_entity_poly.type
_entity_poly.pdbx_seq_one_letter_code
_entity_poly.pdbx_strand_id
1 'polypeptide(L)'
;MSKRGYIYRYLLIVKKLQASKYASFEELKSYLDSNFDFMQMQDDTLTVGLSLRTLQRDIKEIRNTFNVNIEYSRSEKGYFIDNMEVDNVNFQRRIEAFDMFNSLNIAKDITPFVHLEKRRPEGTDNLYLLLQAIKKKVVVKFSYEKFWKEEITTREFEPYGLKEFKYRWYILGKETKDNVVKTFGLDRISDLEITNKKFKLPKEYNIEEQFRYSFGIISPNAEEPEEIILSFDPVQGKYIKTLALHYDQEEIVSNSKEFRIKLKLYITHDLVMELLSYGKNLKVIAPAKLVKRIKDEHKKAFEQYK
;
A
#
# COMPACT_ATOMS: atom_id res chain seq x y z
N MET A 1 -14.82 -1.64 -28.57
CA MET A 1 -14.23 -2.18 -27.33
C MET A 1 -14.41 -1.15 -26.22
N SER A 2 -14.93 -1.56 -25.06
CA SER A 2 -15.12 -0.66 -23.91
C SER A 2 -13.77 -0.19 -23.34
N LYS A 3 -13.71 1.00 -22.72
CA LYS A 3 -12.50 1.48 -22.02
C LYS A 3 -11.94 0.44 -21.03
N ARG A 4 -12.81 -0.38 -20.44
CA ARG A 4 -12.48 -1.45 -19.50
C ARG A 4 -11.66 -2.57 -20.14
N GLY A 5 -12.01 -2.99 -21.35
CA GLY A 5 -11.30 -4.06 -22.07
C GLY A 5 -9.87 -3.69 -22.46
N TYR A 6 -9.59 -2.39 -22.76
CA TYR A 6 -8.21 -1.94 -23.06
C TYR A 6 -7.31 -2.00 -21.83
N ILE A 7 -7.77 -1.47 -20.68
CA ILE A 7 -6.99 -1.47 -19.46
C ILE A 7 -6.66 -2.91 -19.01
N TYR A 8 -7.62 -3.81 -19.12
CA TYR A 8 -7.41 -5.22 -18.78
C TYR A 8 -6.33 -5.85 -19.66
N ARG A 9 -6.37 -5.61 -20.98
CA ARG A 9 -5.34 -6.10 -21.90
C ARG A 9 -3.95 -5.55 -21.55
N TYR A 10 -3.84 -4.28 -21.23
CA TYR A 10 -2.57 -3.65 -20.82
C TYR A 10 -1.97 -4.34 -19.60
N LEU A 11 -2.79 -4.60 -18.60
CA LEU A 11 -2.34 -5.27 -17.37
C LEU A 11 -1.95 -6.73 -17.60
N LEU A 12 -2.67 -7.47 -18.46
CA LEU A 12 -2.29 -8.82 -18.84
C LEU A 12 -0.94 -8.85 -19.59
N ILE A 13 -0.71 -7.91 -20.51
CA ILE A 13 0.59 -7.79 -21.20
C ILE A 13 1.72 -7.58 -20.19
N VAL A 14 1.56 -6.64 -19.27
CA VAL A 14 2.55 -6.35 -18.25
C VAL A 14 2.78 -7.56 -17.34
N LYS A 15 1.73 -8.23 -16.87
CA LYS A 15 1.84 -9.45 -16.06
C LYS A 15 2.61 -10.57 -16.75
N LYS A 16 2.31 -10.83 -18.00
CA LYS A 16 3.05 -11.85 -18.76
C LYS A 16 4.53 -11.53 -18.83
N LEU A 17 4.86 -10.26 -19.07
CA LEU A 17 6.25 -9.80 -19.17
C LEU A 17 6.96 -9.71 -17.82
N GLN A 18 6.24 -9.59 -16.71
CA GLN A 18 6.82 -9.70 -15.36
C GLN A 18 7.11 -11.15 -14.99
N ALA A 19 6.21 -12.07 -15.37
CA ALA A 19 6.38 -13.50 -15.10
C ALA A 19 7.45 -14.16 -15.98
N SER A 20 7.76 -13.56 -17.15
CA SER A 20 8.70 -14.09 -18.14
C SER A 20 9.66 -12.99 -18.54
N LYS A 21 10.98 -13.23 -18.43
CA LYS A 21 12.01 -12.23 -18.80
C LYS A 21 11.80 -11.68 -20.22
N TYR A 22 11.40 -12.55 -21.15
CA TYR A 22 11.05 -12.22 -22.52
C TYR A 22 9.77 -12.97 -22.91
N ALA A 23 8.92 -12.39 -23.75
CA ALA A 23 7.78 -13.05 -24.35
C ALA A 23 7.63 -12.66 -25.83
N SER A 24 7.50 -13.64 -26.70
CA SER A 24 7.19 -13.42 -28.10
C SER A 24 5.78 -12.87 -28.30
N PHE A 25 5.48 -12.38 -29.49
CA PHE A 25 4.12 -11.95 -29.86
C PHE A 25 3.10 -13.10 -29.71
N GLU A 26 3.47 -14.31 -30.12
CA GLU A 26 2.61 -15.48 -30.06
C GLU A 26 2.32 -15.90 -28.62
N GLU A 27 3.34 -15.83 -27.74
CA GLU A 27 3.13 -16.11 -26.31
C GLU A 27 2.25 -15.06 -25.63
N LEU A 28 2.44 -13.78 -25.96
CA LEU A 28 1.56 -12.71 -25.46
C LEU A 28 0.12 -12.91 -25.95
N LYS A 29 -0.04 -13.24 -27.22
CA LYS A 29 -1.37 -13.48 -27.81
C LYS A 29 -2.05 -14.67 -27.16
N SER A 30 -1.37 -15.82 -27.06
CA SER A 30 -1.93 -17.02 -26.42
C SER A 30 -2.31 -16.78 -24.97
N TYR A 31 -1.46 -16.08 -24.21
CA TYR A 31 -1.75 -15.72 -22.83
C TYR A 31 -2.96 -14.80 -22.71
N LEU A 32 -3.09 -13.84 -23.60
CA LEU A 32 -4.26 -12.95 -23.64
C LEU A 32 -5.52 -13.73 -24.01
N ASP A 33 -5.50 -14.51 -25.06
CA ASP A 33 -6.66 -15.28 -25.53
C ASP A 33 -7.17 -16.19 -24.40
N SER A 34 -6.28 -16.93 -23.71
CA SER A 34 -6.68 -17.81 -22.58
C SER A 34 -7.32 -17.06 -21.40
N ASN A 35 -6.84 -15.83 -21.09
CA ASN A 35 -7.42 -15.03 -20.01
C ASN A 35 -8.72 -14.33 -20.43
N PHE A 36 -8.89 -14.04 -21.72
CA PHE A 36 -10.10 -13.42 -22.22
C PHE A 36 -11.25 -14.40 -22.43
N ASP A 37 -10.98 -15.63 -22.81
CA ASP A 37 -12.01 -16.69 -22.92
C ASP A 37 -12.78 -16.83 -21.59
N PHE A 38 -12.09 -16.77 -20.49
CA PHE A 38 -12.71 -16.79 -19.16
C PHE A 38 -13.59 -15.57 -18.88
N MET A 39 -13.21 -14.38 -19.37
CA MET A 39 -13.99 -13.15 -19.18
C MET A 39 -15.16 -13.04 -20.17
N GLN A 40 -15.03 -13.57 -21.39
CA GLN A 40 -16.12 -13.61 -22.37
C GLN A 40 -17.29 -14.48 -21.92
N MET A 41 -17.04 -15.54 -21.14
CA MET A 41 -18.11 -16.32 -20.51
C MET A 41 -19.04 -15.46 -19.63
N GLN A 42 -18.63 -14.24 -19.26
CA GLN A 42 -19.38 -13.36 -18.38
C GLN A 42 -19.85 -12.05 -19.03
N ASP A 43 -19.19 -11.61 -20.09
CA ASP A 43 -19.51 -10.38 -20.82
C ASP A 43 -19.24 -10.58 -22.32
N ASP A 44 -20.25 -10.99 -23.06
CA ASP A 44 -20.22 -11.22 -24.51
C ASP A 44 -19.82 -9.99 -25.34
N THR A 45 -19.78 -8.81 -24.70
CA THR A 45 -19.37 -7.54 -25.34
C THR A 45 -17.85 -7.35 -25.39
N LEU A 46 -17.08 -8.18 -24.70
CA LEU A 46 -15.63 -8.13 -24.67
C LEU A 46 -15.04 -8.86 -25.89
N THR A 47 -14.87 -8.17 -26.99
CA THR A 47 -14.11 -8.68 -28.14
C THR A 47 -12.64 -8.29 -28.01
N VAL A 48 -11.74 -9.28 -28.01
CA VAL A 48 -10.30 -9.02 -27.87
C VAL A 48 -9.53 -9.83 -28.89
N GLY A 49 -9.02 -9.12 -29.89
CA GLY A 49 -8.00 -9.64 -30.78
C GLY A 49 -6.70 -8.88 -30.56
N LEU A 50 -5.57 -9.57 -30.44
CA LEU A 50 -4.25 -8.97 -30.47
C LEU A 50 -3.66 -9.09 -31.88
N SER A 51 -3.40 -7.96 -32.53
CA SER A 51 -2.55 -7.86 -33.71
C SER A 51 -1.25 -7.14 -33.34
N LEU A 52 -0.22 -7.28 -34.17
CA LEU A 52 1.06 -6.54 -33.96
C LEU A 52 0.81 -5.03 -33.88
N ARG A 53 -0.06 -4.48 -34.74
CA ARG A 53 -0.47 -3.06 -34.70
C ARG A 53 -1.15 -2.70 -33.39
N THR A 54 -2.00 -3.59 -32.89
CA THR A 54 -2.69 -3.41 -31.60
C THR A 54 -1.67 -3.43 -30.47
N LEU A 55 -0.75 -4.39 -30.46
CA LEU A 55 0.31 -4.50 -29.43
C LEU A 55 1.19 -3.25 -29.40
N GLN A 56 1.63 -2.75 -30.55
CA GLN A 56 2.45 -1.53 -30.63
C GLN A 56 1.73 -0.30 -30.04
N ARG A 57 0.43 -0.16 -30.35
CA ARG A 57 -0.39 0.90 -29.76
C ARG A 57 -0.52 0.71 -28.23
N ASP A 58 -0.79 -0.51 -27.82
CA ASP A 58 -0.98 -0.82 -26.40
C ASP A 58 0.31 -0.61 -25.59
N ILE A 59 1.48 -0.94 -26.13
CA ILE A 59 2.79 -0.65 -25.51
C ILE A 59 2.94 0.86 -25.28
N LYS A 60 2.55 1.69 -26.25
CA LYS A 60 2.59 3.15 -26.12
C LYS A 60 1.66 3.64 -25.02
N GLU A 61 0.45 3.11 -24.97
CA GLU A 61 -0.53 3.46 -23.94
C GLU A 61 -0.15 2.93 -22.54
N ILE A 62 0.47 1.76 -22.46
CA ILE A 62 1.03 1.22 -21.21
C ILE A 62 2.10 2.16 -20.67
N ARG A 63 3.01 2.64 -21.52
CA ARG A 63 4.02 3.63 -21.12
C ARG A 63 3.37 4.90 -20.60
N ASN A 64 2.39 5.46 -21.32
CA ASN A 64 1.73 6.71 -20.94
C ASN A 64 0.89 6.58 -19.65
N THR A 65 0.24 5.42 -19.44
CA THR A 65 -0.72 5.22 -18.35
C THR A 65 -0.05 4.70 -17.08
N PHE A 66 0.91 3.79 -17.25
CA PHE A 66 1.53 3.07 -16.14
C PHE A 66 3.01 3.38 -15.96
N ASN A 67 3.61 4.18 -16.85
CA ASN A 67 5.04 4.49 -16.86
C ASN A 67 5.92 3.22 -16.98
N VAL A 68 5.45 2.19 -17.70
CA VAL A 68 6.16 0.95 -17.92
C VAL A 68 6.72 0.93 -19.33
N ASN A 69 8.06 0.84 -19.45
CA ASN A 69 8.74 0.78 -20.73
C ASN A 69 8.86 -0.68 -21.20
N ILE A 70 8.18 -1.01 -22.30
CA ILE A 70 8.24 -2.32 -22.94
C ILE A 70 9.03 -2.17 -24.24
N GLU A 71 10.08 -2.97 -24.40
CA GLU A 71 10.96 -2.97 -25.56
C GLU A 71 10.99 -4.35 -26.24
N TYR A 72 11.48 -4.40 -27.47
CA TYR A 72 11.64 -5.63 -28.23
C TYR A 72 13.13 -5.97 -28.40
N SER A 73 13.52 -7.13 -27.91
CA SER A 73 14.86 -7.70 -28.11
C SER A 73 14.91 -8.51 -29.39
N ARG A 74 15.78 -8.12 -30.35
CA ARG A 74 16.00 -8.87 -31.58
C ARG A 74 16.74 -10.18 -31.34
N SER A 75 17.68 -10.22 -30.38
CA SER A 75 18.41 -11.42 -30.01
C SER A 75 17.53 -12.49 -29.42
N GLU A 76 16.64 -12.09 -28.48
CA GLU A 76 15.71 -12.98 -27.78
C GLU A 76 14.38 -13.17 -28.51
N LYS A 77 14.17 -12.43 -29.62
CA LYS A 77 12.92 -12.42 -30.41
C LYS A 77 11.65 -12.22 -29.57
N GLY A 78 11.76 -11.41 -28.53
CA GLY A 78 10.69 -11.20 -27.55
C GLY A 78 10.62 -9.80 -26.98
N TYR A 79 9.45 -9.45 -26.49
CA TYR A 79 9.21 -8.22 -25.73
C TYR A 79 9.66 -8.43 -24.28
N PHE A 80 10.15 -7.37 -23.65
CA PHE A 80 10.56 -7.37 -22.25
C PHE A 80 10.28 -6.00 -21.62
N ILE A 81 10.22 -5.97 -20.30
CA ILE A 81 10.12 -4.73 -19.54
C ILE A 81 11.53 -4.29 -19.16
N ASP A 82 11.89 -3.05 -19.53
CA ASP A 82 13.16 -2.46 -19.10
C ASP A 82 13.09 -2.14 -17.60
N ASN A 83 13.96 -2.84 -16.83
CA ASN A 83 13.85 -3.02 -15.37
C ASN A 83 14.04 -1.75 -14.51
N MET A 84 14.23 -0.57 -15.06
CA MET A 84 14.49 0.63 -14.26
C MET A 84 13.29 1.17 -13.46
N GLU A 85 12.04 0.69 -13.71
CA GLU A 85 10.84 1.28 -13.09
C GLU A 85 9.84 0.26 -12.51
N VAL A 86 10.08 -1.05 -12.67
CA VAL A 86 9.12 -2.10 -12.29
C VAL A 86 9.09 -2.39 -10.78
N ASP A 87 10.12 -2.01 -10.04
CA ASP A 87 10.17 -2.10 -8.57
C ASP A 87 9.31 -1.03 -7.85
N ASN A 88 8.52 -0.28 -8.61
CA ASN A 88 7.61 0.69 -8.01
C ASN A 88 6.45 -0.04 -7.30
N VAL A 89 6.53 -0.11 -5.98
CA VAL A 89 5.51 -0.68 -5.09
C VAL A 89 4.09 -0.18 -5.43
N ASN A 90 3.98 1.07 -5.89
CA ASN A 90 2.70 1.66 -6.30
C ASN A 90 2.13 1.02 -7.58
N PHE A 91 3.00 0.57 -8.48
CA PHE A 91 2.56 -0.10 -9.70
C PHE A 91 2.07 -1.53 -9.40
N GLN A 92 2.81 -2.27 -8.58
CA GLN A 92 2.39 -3.61 -8.12
C GLN A 92 1.03 -3.57 -7.43
N ARG A 93 0.83 -2.61 -6.52
CA ARG A 93 -0.46 -2.42 -5.84
C ARG A 93 -1.60 -2.07 -6.79
N ARG A 94 -1.34 -1.34 -7.88
CA ARG A 94 -2.37 -1.07 -8.91
C ARG A 94 -2.78 -2.32 -9.65
N ILE A 95 -1.83 -3.20 -9.98
CA ILE A 95 -2.11 -4.50 -10.59
C ILE A 95 -2.92 -5.37 -9.63
N GLU A 96 -2.51 -5.50 -8.37
CA GLU A 96 -3.21 -6.25 -7.34
C GLU A 96 -4.63 -5.73 -7.11
N ALA A 97 -4.81 -4.42 -6.99
CA ALA A 97 -6.12 -3.81 -6.83
C ALA A 97 -7.03 -4.06 -8.05
N PHE A 98 -6.47 -4.04 -9.26
CA PHE A 98 -7.21 -4.35 -10.47
C PHE A 98 -7.59 -5.83 -10.56
N ASP A 99 -6.68 -6.73 -10.19
CA ASP A 99 -6.97 -8.16 -10.12
C ASP A 99 -8.06 -8.46 -9.10
N MET A 100 -7.96 -7.85 -7.93
CA MET A 100 -8.99 -7.96 -6.91
C MET A 100 -10.33 -7.44 -7.42
N PHE A 101 -10.34 -6.27 -8.08
CA PHE A 101 -11.55 -5.70 -8.66
C PHE A 101 -12.17 -6.62 -9.74
N ASN A 102 -11.34 -7.19 -10.63
CA ASN A 102 -11.82 -8.13 -11.64
C ASN A 102 -12.32 -9.43 -11.01
N SER A 103 -11.58 -9.99 -10.06
CA SER A 103 -12.01 -11.18 -9.33
C SER A 103 -13.35 -10.95 -8.63
N LEU A 104 -13.57 -9.75 -8.05
CA LEU A 104 -14.84 -9.37 -7.43
C LEU A 104 -15.98 -9.17 -8.43
N ASN A 105 -15.69 -8.67 -9.63
CA ASN A 105 -16.72 -8.56 -10.70
C ASN A 105 -17.11 -9.91 -11.28
N ILE A 106 -16.15 -10.85 -11.34
CA ILE A 106 -16.40 -12.26 -11.65
C ILE A 106 -17.24 -12.90 -10.54
N ALA A 107 -17.09 -12.43 -9.31
CA ALA A 107 -17.67 -13.00 -8.10
C ALA A 107 -19.20 -12.80 -7.94
N LYS A 108 -19.90 -12.20 -8.87
CA LYS A 108 -21.39 -12.26 -8.83
C LYS A 108 -21.89 -13.70 -8.83
N ASP A 109 -21.15 -14.60 -9.50
CA ASP A 109 -21.45 -16.04 -9.55
C ASP A 109 -20.53 -16.87 -8.62
N ILE A 110 -19.46 -16.28 -8.07
CA ILE A 110 -18.47 -16.97 -7.23
C ILE A 110 -18.66 -16.68 -5.73
N THR A 111 -19.64 -15.87 -5.35
CA THR A 111 -19.93 -15.55 -3.93
C THR A 111 -19.95 -16.77 -2.99
N PRO A 112 -20.35 -17.99 -3.42
CA PRO A 112 -20.25 -19.17 -2.57
C PRO A 112 -18.82 -19.65 -2.31
N PHE A 113 -17.85 -19.24 -3.12
CA PHE A 113 -16.46 -19.76 -3.10
C PHE A 113 -15.43 -18.75 -2.57
N VAL A 114 -15.79 -17.46 -2.49
CA VAL A 114 -14.90 -16.39 -2.07
C VAL A 114 -15.45 -15.70 -0.84
N HIS A 115 -14.74 -15.81 0.29
CA HIS A 115 -15.08 -15.11 1.51
C HIS A 115 -14.14 -13.91 1.70
N LEU A 116 -14.69 -12.71 1.56
CA LEU A 116 -13.93 -11.48 1.76
C LEU A 116 -13.96 -11.05 3.23
N GLU A 117 -12.90 -10.38 3.67
CA GLU A 117 -12.86 -9.74 4.98
C GLU A 117 -14.05 -8.76 5.12
N LYS A 118 -14.83 -8.93 6.17
CA LYS A 118 -16.04 -8.13 6.42
C LYS A 118 -15.75 -6.78 7.06
N ARG A 119 -14.59 -6.63 7.70
CA ARG A 119 -14.17 -5.35 8.28
C ARG A 119 -13.90 -4.37 7.15
N ARG A 120 -14.63 -3.28 7.13
CA ARG A 120 -14.48 -2.23 6.11
C ARG A 120 -13.85 -1.00 6.73
N PRO A 121 -12.92 -0.33 6.04
CA PRO A 121 -12.45 0.99 6.48
C PRO A 121 -13.60 1.99 6.34
N GLU A 122 -13.81 2.81 7.36
CA GLU A 122 -14.72 3.95 7.33
C GLU A 122 -13.99 5.19 6.79
N GLY A 123 -14.77 6.21 6.38
CA GLY A 123 -14.24 7.49 5.91
C GLY A 123 -13.66 7.48 4.50
N THR A 124 -13.76 6.37 3.76
CA THR A 124 -13.28 6.28 2.36
C THR A 124 -14.05 7.16 1.40
N ASP A 125 -15.27 7.57 1.72
CA ASP A 125 -16.08 8.49 0.93
C ASP A 125 -15.41 9.86 0.77
N ASN A 126 -14.57 10.24 1.74
CA ASN A 126 -13.81 11.49 1.72
C ASN A 126 -12.55 11.44 0.82
N LEU A 127 -12.12 10.25 0.39
CA LEU A 127 -10.85 10.09 -0.36
C LEU A 127 -10.80 10.94 -1.63
N TYR A 128 -11.87 10.92 -2.43
CA TYR A 128 -11.89 11.65 -3.69
C TYR A 128 -11.82 13.17 -3.50
N LEU A 129 -12.56 13.69 -2.53
CA LEU A 129 -12.56 15.12 -2.20
C LEU A 129 -11.19 15.58 -1.68
N LEU A 130 -10.57 14.77 -0.83
CA LEU A 130 -9.24 15.03 -0.28
C LEU A 130 -8.15 14.98 -1.37
N LEU A 131 -8.21 14.00 -2.28
CA LEU A 131 -7.30 13.94 -3.43
C LEU A 131 -7.43 15.17 -4.33
N GLN A 132 -8.66 15.69 -4.55
CA GLN A 132 -8.86 16.94 -5.27
C GLN A 132 -8.23 18.12 -4.53
N ALA A 133 -8.44 18.22 -3.22
CA ALA A 133 -7.89 19.31 -2.41
C ALA A 133 -6.35 19.32 -2.43
N ILE A 134 -5.72 18.13 -2.28
CA ILE A 134 -4.27 17.94 -2.38
C ILE A 134 -3.76 18.39 -3.77
N LYS A 135 -4.39 17.91 -4.84
CA LYS A 135 -3.99 18.23 -6.22
C LYS A 135 -4.13 19.73 -6.53
N LYS A 136 -5.21 20.37 -6.04
CA LYS A 136 -5.47 21.79 -6.22
C LYS A 136 -4.69 22.67 -5.23
N LYS A 137 -4.05 22.08 -4.21
CA LYS A 137 -3.36 22.76 -3.11
C LYS A 137 -4.26 23.78 -2.41
N VAL A 138 -5.44 23.32 -1.98
CA VAL A 138 -6.43 24.13 -1.27
C VAL A 138 -6.66 23.61 0.14
N VAL A 139 -6.85 24.51 1.08
CA VAL A 139 -7.14 24.21 2.48
C VAL A 139 -8.50 23.52 2.58
N VAL A 140 -8.59 22.53 3.44
CA VAL A 140 -9.85 21.88 3.81
C VAL A 140 -10.25 22.24 5.22
N LYS A 141 -11.55 22.23 5.49
CA LYS A 141 -12.13 22.38 6.82
C LYS A 141 -12.97 21.15 7.14
N PHE A 142 -12.87 20.65 8.36
CA PHE A 142 -13.62 19.47 8.78
C PHE A 142 -13.80 19.42 10.28
N SER A 143 -14.81 18.69 10.72
CA SER A 143 -15.02 18.27 12.11
C SER A 143 -14.23 17.00 12.37
N TYR A 144 -13.52 16.93 13.51
CA TYR A 144 -12.70 15.79 13.90
C TYR A 144 -13.03 15.29 15.28
N GLU A 145 -13.40 14.01 15.38
CA GLU A 145 -13.69 13.34 16.63
C GLU A 145 -12.39 12.81 17.28
N LYS A 146 -12.19 13.18 18.55
CA LYS A 146 -11.06 12.70 19.36
C LYS A 146 -11.53 11.58 20.28
N PHE A 147 -11.17 10.34 20.00
CA PHE A 147 -11.58 9.19 20.80
C PHE A 147 -11.16 9.24 22.28
N TRP A 148 -10.03 9.90 22.59
CA TRP A 148 -9.53 10.00 23.96
C TRP A 148 -10.32 10.98 24.84
N LYS A 149 -11.09 11.90 24.26
CA LYS A 149 -11.79 12.97 24.98
C LYS A 149 -13.25 13.08 24.62
N GLU A 150 -13.74 12.23 23.69
CA GLU A 150 -15.10 12.30 23.14
C GLU A 150 -15.47 13.74 22.70
N GLU A 151 -14.50 14.47 22.18
CA GLU A 151 -14.60 15.87 21.80
C GLU A 151 -14.55 16.03 20.27
N ILE A 152 -15.52 16.70 19.71
CA ILE A 152 -15.52 17.08 18.29
C ILE A 152 -14.91 18.49 18.16
N THR A 153 -13.90 18.62 17.31
CA THR A 153 -13.20 19.87 17.08
C THR A 153 -13.11 20.19 15.62
N THR A 154 -13.38 21.45 15.25
CA THR A 154 -13.20 21.94 13.89
C THR A 154 -11.73 22.15 13.59
N ARG A 155 -11.31 21.73 12.39
CA ARG A 155 -9.93 21.84 11.88
C ARG A 155 -9.91 22.58 10.56
N GLU A 156 -8.94 23.46 10.40
CA GLU A 156 -8.48 23.95 9.10
C GLU A 156 -7.12 23.36 8.79
N PHE A 157 -6.97 22.78 7.59
CA PHE A 157 -5.86 21.91 7.31
C PHE A 157 -5.36 22.04 5.87
N GLU A 158 -4.07 22.16 5.70
CA GLU A 158 -3.37 22.12 4.41
C GLU A 158 -3.04 20.66 4.08
N PRO A 159 -3.81 19.94 3.24
CA PRO A 159 -3.61 18.53 2.98
C PRO A 159 -2.41 18.30 2.06
N TYR A 160 -1.44 17.54 2.52
CA TYR A 160 -0.21 17.22 1.80
C TYR A 160 -0.26 15.86 1.12
N GLY A 161 -0.94 14.88 1.72
CA GLY A 161 -1.03 13.53 1.19
C GLY A 161 -1.98 12.63 1.96
N LEU A 162 -2.14 11.41 1.43
CA LEU A 162 -2.92 10.35 2.05
C LEU A 162 -2.01 9.13 2.29
N LYS A 163 -2.22 8.46 3.42
CA LYS A 163 -1.52 7.23 3.79
C LYS A 163 -2.54 6.17 4.21
N GLU A 164 -2.35 4.95 3.70
CA GLU A 164 -3.04 3.78 4.21
C GLU A 164 -2.18 3.06 5.25
N PHE A 165 -2.82 2.60 6.32
CA PHE A 165 -2.20 1.71 7.30
C PHE A 165 -3.25 0.83 7.97
N LYS A 166 -3.06 -0.48 7.97
CA LYS A 166 -3.95 -1.49 8.58
C LYS A 166 -5.42 -1.28 8.20
N TYR A 167 -5.69 -1.16 6.90
CA TYR A 167 -7.03 -0.94 6.31
C TYR A 167 -7.69 0.39 6.69
N ARG A 168 -6.97 1.36 7.25
CA ARG A 168 -7.48 2.70 7.53
C ARG A 168 -6.74 3.73 6.69
N TRP A 169 -7.46 4.75 6.28
CA TRP A 169 -6.89 5.88 5.55
C TRP A 169 -6.67 7.07 6.47
N TYR A 170 -5.60 7.77 6.22
CA TYR A 170 -5.18 8.94 6.99
C TYR A 170 -4.83 10.07 6.05
N ILE A 171 -5.23 11.30 6.40
CA ILE A 171 -4.77 12.51 5.76
C ILE A 171 -3.59 13.08 6.53
N LEU A 172 -2.57 13.48 5.81
CA LEU A 172 -1.37 14.13 6.32
C LEU A 172 -1.32 15.55 5.81
N GLY A 173 -0.84 16.45 6.65
CA GLY A 173 -0.70 17.83 6.26
C GLY A 173 -0.46 18.73 7.46
N LYS A 174 -0.52 20.04 7.24
CA LYS A 174 -0.27 21.04 8.25
C LYS A 174 -1.57 21.62 8.79
N GLU A 175 -1.74 21.57 10.10
CA GLU A 175 -2.85 22.27 10.74
C GLU A 175 -2.57 23.78 10.78
N THR A 176 -3.52 24.60 10.32
CA THR A 176 -3.30 26.06 10.20
C THR A 176 -3.22 26.76 11.56
N LYS A 177 -3.80 26.14 12.61
CA LYS A 177 -3.84 26.74 13.96
C LYS A 177 -2.46 26.84 14.62
N ASP A 178 -1.63 25.82 14.47
CA ASP A 178 -0.33 25.71 15.16
C ASP A 178 0.85 25.49 14.20
N ASN A 179 0.56 25.43 12.89
CA ASN A 179 1.55 25.16 11.83
C ASN A 179 2.31 23.84 11.96
N VAL A 180 1.75 22.86 12.71
CA VAL A 180 2.36 21.54 12.91
C VAL A 180 1.82 20.55 11.87
N VAL A 181 2.72 19.71 11.34
CA VAL A 181 2.33 18.59 10.47
C VAL A 181 1.71 17.51 11.34
N LYS A 182 0.48 17.11 10.98
CA LYS A 182 -0.33 16.13 11.71
C LYS A 182 -0.93 15.10 10.79
N THR A 183 -1.39 14.03 11.39
CA THR A 183 -2.09 12.91 10.74
C THR A 183 -3.46 12.74 11.36
N PHE A 184 -4.50 12.68 10.52
CA PHE A 184 -5.89 12.48 10.95
C PHE A 184 -6.49 11.26 10.25
N GLY A 185 -7.10 10.34 11.01
CA GLY A 185 -7.85 9.21 10.45
C GLY A 185 -9.12 9.68 9.76
N LEU A 186 -9.38 9.19 8.54
CA LEU A 186 -10.55 9.58 7.76
C LEU A 186 -11.87 9.09 8.39
N ASP A 187 -11.80 7.98 9.11
CA ASP A 187 -12.91 7.41 9.88
C ASP A 187 -13.45 8.31 11.00
N ARG A 188 -12.73 9.39 11.31
CA ARG A 188 -13.08 10.36 12.35
C ARG A 188 -13.33 11.77 11.80
N ILE A 189 -13.42 11.89 10.48
CA ILE A 189 -13.69 13.15 9.78
C ILE A 189 -15.14 13.21 9.36
N SER A 190 -15.82 14.26 9.77
CA SER A 190 -17.15 14.65 9.28
C SER A 190 -17.14 16.09 8.76
N ASP A 191 -18.21 16.48 8.06
CA ASP A 191 -18.44 17.84 7.56
C ASP A 191 -17.25 18.39 6.73
N LEU A 192 -16.69 17.54 5.85
CA LEU A 192 -15.54 17.92 5.02
C LEU A 192 -15.93 18.94 3.98
N GLU A 193 -15.30 20.11 4.03
CA GLU A 193 -15.47 21.23 3.12
C GLU A 193 -14.14 21.58 2.44
N ILE A 194 -14.16 21.74 1.12
CA ILE A 194 -13.01 22.23 0.34
C ILE A 194 -13.14 23.76 0.26
N THR A 195 -12.18 24.48 0.82
CA THR A 195 -12.17 25.94 0.80
C THR A 195 -11.57 26.48 -0.50
N ASN A 196 -11.69 27.80 -0.72
CA ASN A 196 -11.01 28.49 -1.82
C ASN A 196 -9.60 28.98 -1.46
N LYS A 197 -9.15 28.77 -0.21
CA LYS A 197 -7.86 29.23 0.31
C LYS A 197 -6.75 28.31 -0.18
N LYS A 198 -5.83 28.85 -0.97
CA LYS A 198 -4.66 28.10 -1.47
C LYS A 198 -3.54 28.10 -0.44
N PHE A 199 -2.75 27.01 -0.44
CA PHE A 199 -1.52 26.90 0.31
C PHE A 199 -0.33 26.57 -0.60
N LYS A 200 0.89 26.75 -0.10
CA LYS A 200 2.12 26.33 -0.79
C LYS A 200 2.69 25.11 -0.10
N LEU A 201 2.76 24.00 -0.83
CA LEU A 201 3.46 22.82 -0.33
C LEU A 201 4.95 23.16 -0.17
N PRO A 202 5.58 22.87 0.99
CA PRO A 202 7.02 23.05 1.15
C PRO A 202 7.79 22.30 0.06
N LYS A 203 8.80 22.93 -0.54
CA LYS A 203 9.55 22.36 -1.68
C LYS A 203 10.22 21.02 -1.35
N GLU A 204 10.63 20.85 -0.10
CA GLU A 204 11.34 19.65 0.39
C GLU A 204 10.42 18.61 1.02
N TYR A 205 9.10 18.87 1.04
CA TYR A 205 8.18 17.91 1.64
C TYR A 205 8.03 16.67 0.75
N ASN A 206 8.45 15.55 1.30
CA ASN A 206 8.29 14.22 0.71
C ASN A 206 7.61 13.30 1.73
N ILE A 207 6.45 12.75 1.38
CA ILE A 207 5.68 11.85 2.24
C ILE A 207 6.42 10.54 2.53
N GLU A 208 7.20 10.04 1.58
CA GLU A 208 7.98 8.82 1.76
C GLU A 208 9.10 9.04 2.79
N GLU A 209 9.82 10.15 2.68
CA GLU A 209 10.85 10.53 3.67
C GLU A 209 10.25 10.81 5.05
N GLN A 210 9.06 11.43 5.13
CA GLN A 210 8.36 11.67 6.40
C GLN A 210 8.10 10.37 7.17
N PHE A 211 7.84 9.27 6.47
CA PHE A 211 7.51 7.97 7.08
C PHE A 211 8.60 6.91 6.91
N ARG A 212 9.75 7.29 6.41
CA ARG A 212 10.86 6.37 6.12
C ARG A 212 11.20 5.44 7.28
N TYR A 213 11.19 5.96 8.49
CA TYR A 213 11.49 5.22 9.70
C TYR A 213 10.26 4.95 10.58
N SER A 214 9.06 5.06 10.02
CA SER A 214 7.81 4.84 10.74
C SER A 214 7.21 3.50 10.37
N PHE A 215 6.96 2.65 11.37
CA PHE A 215 6.21 1.40 11.14
C PHE A 215 4.76 1.68 10.71
N GLY A 216 4.12 2.72 11.26
CA GLY A 216 2.72 3.04 11.01
C GLY A 216 2.49 4.49 10.57
N ILE A 217 1.56 5.13 11.26
CA ILE A 217 1.12 6.51 10.98
C ILE A 217 1.77 7.55 11.88
N ILE A 218 2.47 7.12 12.92
CA ILE A 218 3.14 8.03 13.86
C ILE A 218 4.55 8.28 13.34
N SER A 219 4.84 9.54 12.99
CA SER A 219 6.16 10.02 12.61
C SER A 219 6.56 11.13 13.55
N PRO A 220 7.38 10.85 14.57
CA PRO A 220 7.86 11.87 15.51
C PRO A 220 8.77 12.90 14.83
N ASN A 221 8.53 14.18 15.08
CA ASN A 221 9.33 15.25 14.47
C ASN A 221 10.67 15.53 15.17
N ALA A 222 10.88 14.97 16.38
CA ALA A 222 12.02 15.28 17.24
C ALA A 222 12.73 14.04 17.82
N GLU A 223 12.41 12.85 17.33
CA GLU A 223 13.05 11.61 17.77
C GLU A 223 13.96 11.09 16.65
N GLU A 224 15.04 10.42 17.06
CA GLU A 224 15.90 9.70 16.12
C GLU A 224 15.43 8.24 16.00
N PRO A 225 15.46 7.66 14.77
CA PRO A 225 15.17 6.25 14.59
C PRO A 225 16.28 5.39 15.18
N GLU A 226 15.88 4.29 15.80
CA GLU A 226 16.80 3.38 16.48
C GLU A 226 16.94 2.05 15.75
N GLU A 227 18.10 1.43 15.93
CA GLU A 227 18.33 0.07 15.49
C GLU A 227 17.57 -0.89 16.40
N ILE A 228 16.68 -1.68 15.81
CA ILE A 228 15.82 -2.63 16.49
C ILE A 228 16.19 -4.03 16.01
N ILE A 229 16.46 -4.91 16.97
CA ILE A 229 16.78 -6.32 16.71
C ILE A 229 15.66 -7.18 17.28
N LEU A 230 15.02 -7.96 16.41
CA LEU A 230 13.91 -8.84 16.74
C LEU A 230 14.27 -10.30 16.42
N SER A 231 13.97 -11.21 17.32
CA SER A 231 14.15 -12.64 17.12
C SER A 231 12.79 -13.33 17.19
N PHE A 232 12.42 -14.00 16.11
CA PHE A 232 11.19 -14.78 15.99
C PHE A 232 11.51 -16.28 16.13
N ASP A 233 10.53 -17.08 16.58
CA ASP A 233 10.65 -18.53 16.42
C ASP A 233 10.69 -18.91 14.92
N PRO A 234 11.23 -20.10 14.57
CA PRO A 234 11.45 -20.46 13.17
C PRO A 234 10.18 -20.53 12.32
N VAL A 235 9.02 -20.80 12.91
CA VAL A 235 7.74 -20.87 12.19
C VAL A 235 7.25 -19.47 11.89
N GLN A 236 7.20 -18.60 12.91
CA GLN A 236 6.81 -17.19 12.73
C GLN A 236 7.78 -16.48 11.78
N GLY A 237 9.07 -16.83 11.85
CA GLY A 237 10.09 -16.28 10.95
C GLY A 237 9.79 -16.49 9.47
N LYS A 238 9.16 -17.61 9.09
CA LYS A 238 8.73 -17.86 7.69
C LYS A 238 7.68 -16.84 7.22
N TYR A 239 6.72 -16.51 8.08
CA TYR A 239 5.71 -15.49 7.78
C TYR A 239 6.33 -14.10 7.65
N ILE A 240 7.25 -13.76 8.56
CA ILE A 240 7.97 -12.47 8.52
C ILE A 240 8.86 -12.37 7.27
N LYS A 241 9.38 -13.49 6.77
CA LYS A 241 10.16 -13.52 5.53
C LYS A 241 9.30 -13.32 4.28
N THR A 242 8.07 -13.82 4.27
CA THR A 242 7.15 -13.68 3.13
C THR A 242 6.41 -12.35 3.11
N LEU A 243 6.20 -11.73 4.28
CA LEU A 243 5.63 -10.40 4.43
C LEU A 243 6.44 -9.63 5.48
N ALA A 244 7.40 -8.86 5.00
CA ALA A 244 8.30 -8.08 5.84
C ALA A 244 7.53 -7.04 6.67
N LEU A 245 7.97 -6.80 7.92
CA LEU A 245 7.40 -5.77 8.79
C LEU A 245 7.62 -4.36 8.23
N HIS A 246 8.74 -4.18 7.55
CA HIS A 246 9.13 -2.91 6.95
C HIS A 246 10.02 -3.15 5.74
N TYR A 247 10.02 -2.25 4.77
CA TYR A 247 10.83 -2.39 3.55
C TYR A 247 12.35 -2.39 3.81
N ASP A 248 12.82 -1.76 4.91
CA ASP A 248 14.23 -1.75 5.35
C ASP A 248 14.60 -2.97 6.22
N GLN A 249 13.78 -4.02 6.23
CA GLN A 249 14.06 -5.21 7.02
C GLN A 249 15.29 -5.95 6.52
N GLU A 250 16.29 -6.13 7.38
CA GLU A 250 17.48 -6.94 7.12
C GLU A 250 17.40 -8.29 7.87
N GLU A 251 17.61 -9.40 7.16
CA GLU A 251 17.77 -10.73 7.77
C GLU A 251 19.20 -10.86 8.29
N ILE A 252 19.38 -11.14 9.60
CA ILE A 252 20.70 -11.30 10.21
C ILE A 252 20.98 -12.73 10.70
N VAL A 253 19.94 -13.50 11.04
CA VAL A 253 20.04 -14.93 11.39
C VAL A 253 18.83 -15.67 10.85
N SER A 254 19.06 -16.81 10.19
CA SER A 254 18.00 -17.74 9.77
C SER A 254 18.48 -19.18 9.96
N ASN A 255 17.98 -19.84 11.00
CA ASN A 255 18.35 -21.22 11.31
C ASN A 255 17.18 -21.99 11.95
N SER A 256 17.44 -23.22 12.41
CA SER A 256 16.42 -24.07 13.02
C SER A 256 15.94 -23.61 14.41
N LYS A 257 16.62 -22.63 15.03
CA LYS A 257 16.30 -22.13 16.38
C LYS A 257 15.61 -20.79 16.37
N GLU A 258 15.97 -19.91 15.42
CA GLU A 258 15.44 -18.56 15.34
C GLU A 258 15.52 -17.98 13.93
N PHE A 259 14.67 -17.00 13.69
CA PHE A 259 14.77 -16.04 12.57
C PHE A 259 14.95 -14.65 13.17
N ARG A 260 16.09 -14.02 12.89
CA ARG A 260 16.41 -12.71 13.47
C ARG A 260 16.53 -11.65 12.39
N ILE A 261 15.91 -10.52 12.64
CA ILE A 261 15.92 -9.36 11.74
C ILE A 261 16.43 -8.12 12.46
N LYS A 262 16.90 -7.19 11.64
CA LYS A 262 17.27 -5.84 12.05
C LYS A 262 16.40 -4.84 11.29
N LEU A 263 15.99 -3.77 11.98
CA LEU A 263 15.18 -2.66 11.46
C LEU A 263 15.75 -1.35 12.00
N LYS A 264 15.57 -0.24 11.27
CA LYS A 264 15.85 1.09 11.79
C LYS A 264 14.55 1.89 11.83
N LEU A 265 13.91 2.00 13.00
CA LEU A 265 12.58 2.59 13.14
C LEU A 265 12.45 3.47 14.39
N TYR A 266 11.48 4.38 14.38
CA TYR A 266 10.99 5.04 15.58
C TYR A 266 10.23 4.05 16.47
N ILE A 267 10.46 4.11 17.80
CA ILE A 267 9.75 3.26 18.77
C ILE A 267 8.38 3.88 19.10
N THR A 268 7.47 3.80 18.15
CA THR A 268 6.12 4.36 18.27
C THR A 268 5.14 3.38 18.90
N HIS A 269 3.94 3.90 19.23
CA HIS A 269 2.83 3.06 19.70
C HIS A 269 2.42 2.02 18.66
N ASP A 270 2.37 2.40 17.37
CA ASP A 270 2.01 1.48 16.28
C ASP A 270 2.94 0.27 16.22
N LEU A 271 4.25 0.52 16.33
CA LEU A 271 5.25 -0.55 16.35
C LEU A 271 5.09 -1.45 17.59
N VAL A 272 4.94 -0.85 18.77
CA VAL A 272 4.78 -1.62 20.01
C VAL A 272 3.55 -2.53 19.96
N MET A 273 2.42 -2.02 19.47
CA MET A 273 1.20 -2.84 19.30
C MET A 273 1.40 -3.98 18.31
N GLU A 274 2.14 -3.74 17.22
CA GLU A 274 2.51 -4.82 16.28
C GLU A 274 3.33 -5.90 16.96
N LEU A 275 4.39 -5.51 17.66
CA LEU A 275 5.29 -6.45 18.34
C LEU A 275 4.57 -7.27 19.41
N LEU A 276 3.66 -6.66 20.16
CA LEU A 276 2.84 -7.36 21.17
C LEU A 276 1.92 -8.40 20.56
N SER A 277 1.47 -8.22 19.32
CA SER A 277 0.58 -9.17 18.62
C SER A 277 1.22 -10.54 18.39
N TYR A 278 2.55 -10.63 18.33
CA TYR A 278 3.27 -11.90 18.15
C TYR A 278 3.39 -12.73 19.44
N GLY A 279 3.10 -12.13 20.60
CA GLY A 279 3.13 -12.81 21.90
C GLY A 279 4.46 -13.51 22.16
N LYS A 280 4.40 -14.81 22.52
CA LYS A 280 5.58 -15.63 22.83
C LYS A 280 6.49 -15.93 21.62
N ASN A 281 6.02 -15.72 20.41
CA ASN A 281 6.75 -16.06 19.19
C ASN A 281 7.76 -14.99 18.78
N LEU A 282 7.81 -13.87 19.52
CA LEU A 282 8.76 -12.78 19.33
C LEU A 282 9.53 -12.49 20.62
N LYS A 283 10.83 -12.31 20.48
CA LYS A 283 11.70 -11.73 21.50
C LYS A 283 12.37 -10.48 20.96
N VAL A 284 12.17 -9.34 21.61
CA VAL A 284 12.93 -8.13 21.35
C VAL A 284 14.31 -8.25 21.97
N ILE A 285 15.36 -8.07 21.17
CA ILE A 285 16.76 -8.18 21.60
C ILE A 285 17.32 -6.79 21.91
N ALA A 286 17.05 -5.82 21.06
CA ALA A 286 17.51 -4.44 21.18
C ALA A 286 16.48 -3.45 20.59
N PRO A 287 16.51 -2.18 21.00
CA PRO A 287 17.30 -1.59 22.09
C PRO A 287 16.70 -1.86 23.49
N ALA A 288 17.47 -1.66 24.53
CA ALA A 288 17.07 -1.95 25.92
C ALA A 288 15.74 -1.28 26.34
N LYS A 289 15.50 -0.03 25.87
CA LYS A 289 14.24 0.68 26.16
C LYS A 289 13.02 -0.02 25.56
N LEU A 290 13.14 -0.59 24.34
CA LEU A 290 12.06 -1.33 23.72
C LEU A 290 11.83 -2.67 24.42
N VAL A 291 12.92 -3.38 24.80
CA VAL A 291 12.84 -4.62 25.60
C VAL A 291 12.07 -4.37 26.90
N LYS A 292 12.42 -3.28 27.62
CA LYS A 292 11.72 -2.90 28.86
C LYS A 292 10.24 -2.63 28.60
N ARG A 293 9.93 -1.82 27.58
CA ARG A 293 8.54 -1.45 27.23
C ARG A 293 7.70 -2.68 26.91
N ILE A 294 8.18 -3.60 26.06
CA ILE A 294 7.47 -4.83 25.70
C ILE A 294 7.27 -5.73 26.92
N LYS A 295 8.31 -5.88 27.76
CA LYS A 295 8.21 -6.65 29.01
C LYS A 295 7.14 -6.09 29.95
N ASP A 296 7.10 -4.77 30.13
CA ASP A 296 6.13 -4.11 31.01
C ASP A 296 4.70 -4.26 30.47
N GLU A 297 4.48 -4.13 29.15
CA GLU A 297 3.16 -4.34 28.52
C GLU A 297 2.70 -5.80 28.66
N HIS A 298 3.55 -6.78 28.42
CA HIS A 298 3.21 -8.21 28.65
C HIS A 298 2.88 -8.49 30.12
N LYS A 299 3.60 -7.86 31.05
CA LYS A 299 3.32 -8.00 32.49
C LYS A 299 1.93 -7.43 32.82
N LYS A 300 1.61 -6.22 32.39
CA LYS A 300 0.29 -5.62 32.57
C LYS A 300 -0.82 -6.47 31.93
N ALA A 301 -0.60 -7.01 30.74
CA ALA A 301 -1.55 -7.91 30.11
C ALA A 301 -1.79 -9.16 30.93
N PHE A 302 -0.74 -9.79 31.43
CA PHE A 302 -0.84 -10.98 32.29
C PHE A 302 -1.58 -10.68 33.61
N GLU A 303 -1.37 -9.50 34.21
CA GLU A 303 -2.02 -9.11 35.45
C GLU A 303 -3.54 -8.97 35.34
N GLN A 304 -4.09 -8.78 34.12
CA GLN A 304 -5.54 -8.72 33.88
C GLN A 304 -6.23 -10.10 33.99
N TYR A 305 -5.48 -11.19 33.99
CA TYR A 305 -5.99 -12.57 34.07
C TYR A 305 -5.77 -13.21 35.47
N LYS A 306 -5.28 -12.44 36.43
CA LYS A 306 -5.19 -12.85 37.83
C LYS A 306 -6.43 -12.45 38.60
#